data_5c901712cf71f28549376b2afa2bcec1
#
_entry.id   5c901712cf71f28549376b2afa2bcec1
#
_cell.length_a   1.000
_cell.length_b   1.000
_cell.length_c   1.000
_cell.angle_alpha   90.00
_cell.angle_beta   90.00
_cell.angle_gamma   90.00
#
_symmetry.space_group_name_H-M   'P 1'
#
loop_
_entity.id
_entity.type
_entity.pdbx_description
1 polymer ?
#
loop_
_entity_poly.entity_id
_entity_poly.type
_entity_poly.pdbx_seq_one_letter_code
_entity_poly.pdbx_strand_id
1 'polypeptide(L)' 'MSHDQKIALLREQPGETVSPAVVAQVLGGRPYVYNLMARQGKLTLPHVWRGRNLRVFKAPLIKLLEGGYEPWTSILSSTT' A
#
# COMPACT_ATOMS: atom_id res chain seq x y z
N MET A 1 12.96 -9.05 0.95
CA MET A 1 11.73 -9.74 1.36
C MET A 1 11.10 -10.38 0.14
N SER A 2 10.76 -11.65 0.23
CA SER A 2 10.13 -12.36 -0.89
C SER A 2 8.66 -11.94 -1.03
N HIS A 3 8.07 -12.26 -2.17
CA HIS A 3 6.67 -11.96 -2.45
C HIS A 3 5.74 -12.61 -1.41
N ASP A 4 5.99 -13.87 -1.08
CA ASP A 4 5.20 -14.60 -0.09
C ASP A 4 5.36 -14.00 1.30
N GLN A 5 6.55 -13.53 1.64
CA GLN A 5 6.80 -12.87 2.92
C GLN A 5 6.05 -11.54 3.03
N LYS A 6 5.93 -10.81 1.93
CA LYS A 6 5.15 -9.56 1.90
C LYS A 6 3.68 -9.82 2.17
N ILE A 7 3.13 -10.84 1.52
CA ILE A 7 1.73 -11.22 1.71
C ILE A 7 1.51 -11.70 3.15
N ALA A 8 2.42 -12.52 3.69
CA ALA A 8 2.32 -13.00 5.06
C ALA A 8 2.36 -11.84 6.06
N LEU A 9 3.24 -10.88 5.83
CA LEU A 9 3.34 -9.70 6.69
C LEU A 9 2.00 -8.95 6.73
N LEU A 10 1.37 -8.76 5.58
CA LEU A 10 0.08 -8.08 5.52
C LEU A 10 -1.01 -8.87 6.25
N ARG A 11 -1.04 -10.19 6.08
CA ARG A 11 -2.04 -11.04 6.73
C ARG A 11 -1.89 -11.07 8.24
N GLU A 12 -0.67 -10.88 8.74
CA GLU A 12 -0.40 -10.84 10.18
C GLU A 12 -0.86 -9.55 10.84
N GLN A 13 -1.06 -8.49 10.05
CA GLN A 13 -1.49 -7.22 10.62
C GLN A 13 -2.92 -7.31 11.13
N PRO A 14 -3.20 -6.80 12.35
CA PRO A 14 -4.55 -6.81 12.88
C PRO A 14 -5.46 -5.85 12.11
N GLY A 15 -6.75 -6.20 12.03
CA GLY A 15 -7.72 -5.35 11.38
C GLY A 15 -7.68 -5.44 9.86
N GLU A 16 -8.41 -4.55 9.21
CA GLU A 16 -8.58 -4.54 7.76
C GLU A 16 -7.65 -3.56 7.05
N THR A 17 -6.98 -2.70 7.80
CA THR A 17 -6.10 -1.67 7.25
C THR A 17 -4.71 -1.75 7.86
N VAL A 18 -3.75 -1.18 7.14
CA VAL A 18 -2.36 -1.12 7.59
C VAL A 18 -1.85 0.31 7.50
N SER A 19 -0.80 0.60 8.28
CA SER A 19 -0.19 1.92 8.28
C SER A 19 0.69 2.13 7.04
N PRO A 20 1.01 3.38 6.69
CA PRO A 20 1.95 3.65 5.60
C PRO A 20 3.32 3.00 5.83
N ALA A 21 3.74 2.83 7.07
CA ALA A 21 5.00 2.15 7.38
C ALA A 21 4.99 0.70 6.88
N VAL A 22 3.88 0.00 7.09
CA VAL A 22 3.72 -1.37 6.61
C VAL A 22 3.67 -1.40 5.09
N VAL A 23 2.94 -0.46 4.48
CA VAL A 23 2.88 -0.35 3.01
C VAL A 23 4.29 -0.16 2.45
N ALA A 24 5.08 0.72 3.07
CA ALA A 24 6.46 0.95 2.63
C ALA A 24 7.33 -0.31 2.76
N GLN A 25 7.10 -1.13 3.77
CA GLN A 25 7.83 -2.38 3.93
C GLN A 25 7.55 -3.37 2.80
N VAL A 26 6.32 -3.41 2.30
CA VAL A 26 5.94 -4.37 1.25
C VAL A 26 6.12 -3.82 -0.16
N LEU A 27 5.94 -2.52 -0.36
CA LEU A 27 6.03 -1.90 -1.69
C LEU A 27 7.33 -1.14 -1.90
N GLY A 28 8.04 -0.82 -0.83
CA GLY A 28 9.22 0.02 -0.90
C GLY A 28 8.88 1.49 -0.72
N GLY A 29 9.90 2.34 -0.71
CA GLY A 29 9.73 3.76 -0.51
C GLY A 29 9.66 4.15 0.95
N ARG A 30 9.19 5.36 1.21
CA ARG A 30 9.10 5.89 2.57
C ARG A 30 7.64 6.12 2.95
N PRO A 31 7.29 5.92 4.22
CA PRO A 31 5.90 6.08 4.65
C PRO A 31 5.29 7.44 4.30
N TYR A 32 6.06 8.51 4.44
CA TYR A 32 5.51 9.84 4.20
C TYR A 32 5.13 10.07 2.74
N VAL A 33 5.75 9.35 1.80
CA VAL A 33 5.42 9.46 0.38
C VAL A 33 3.97 9.02 0.13
N TYR A 34 3.56 7.95 0.80
CA TYR A 34 2.18 7.47 0.68
C TYR A 34 1.19 8.46 1.27
N ASN A 35 1.53 9.08 2.39
CA ASN A 35 0.73 10.16 2.97
C ASN A 35 0.58 11.32 1.99
N LEU A 36 1.69 11.73 1.40
CA LEU A 36 1.70 12.84 0.45
C LEU A 36 0.84 12.52 -0.77
N MET A 37 1.01 11.34 -1.34
CA MET A 37 0.21 10.92 -2.49
C MET A 37 -1.28 10.89 -2.17
N ALA A 38 -1.63 10.39 -0.98
CA ALA A 38 -3.02 10.35 -0.57
C ALA A 38 -3.61 11.75 -0.42
N ARG A 39 -2.84 12.68 0.15
CA ARG A 39 -3.27 14.07 0.29
C ARG A 39 -3.49 14.76 -1.04
N GLN A 40 -2.69 14.38 -2.03
CA GLN A 40 -2.76 14.95 -3.38
C GLN A 40 -3.81 14.24 -4.25
N GLY A 41 -4.47 13.21 -3.72
CA GLY A 41 -5.42 12.42 -4.49
C GLY A 41 -4.78 11.55 -5.57
N LYS A 42 -3.50 11.27 -5.43
CA LYS A 42 -2.73 10.49 -6.42
C LYS A 42 -2.53 9.04 -6.01
N LEU A 43 -2.90 8.68 -4.79
CA LEU A 43 -2.75 7.31 -4.31
C LEU A 43 -3.87 6.45 -4.90
N THR A 44 -3.48 5.45 -5.69
CA THR A 44 -4.45 4.57 -6.37
C THR A 44 -4.92 3.41 -5.50
N LEU A 45 -4.23 3.16 -4.38
CA LEU A 45 -4.63 2.11 -3.45
C LEU A 45 -5.84 2.56 -2.62
N PRO A 46 -6.84 1.68 -2.41
CA PRO A 46 -7.95 1.99 -1.52
C PRO A 46 -7.44 2.31 -0.12
N HIS A 47 -7.86 3.44 0.40
CA HIS A 47 -7.39 3.92 1.69
C HIS A 47 -8.48 4.73 2.39
N VAL A 48 -8.25 5.00 3.66
CA VAL A 48 -9.16 5.80 4.49
C VAL A 48 -8.32 6.61 5.46
N TRP A 49 -8.83 7.77 5.87
CA TRP A 49 -8.19 8.60 6.87
C TRP A 49 -8.84 8.37 8.23
N ARG A 50 -8.02 8.14 9.25
CA ARG A 50 -8.47 8.14 10.64
C ARG A 50 -7.84 9.33 11.33
N GLY A 51 -8.59 10.44 11.36
CA GLY A 51 -8.01 11.70 11.80
C GLY A 51 -6.89 12.11 10.86
N ARG A 52 -5.69 12.20 11.38
CA ARG A 52 -4.49 12.55 10.60
C ARG A 52 -3.73 11.33 10.08
N ASN A 53 -4.21 10.14 10.42
CA ASN A 53 -3.49 8.90 10.10
C ASN A 53 -4.09 8.26 8.86
N LEU A 54 -3.23 8.04 7.86
CA LEU A 54 -3.61 7.30 6.67
C LEU A 54 -3.64 5.81 6.99
N ARG A 55 -4.69 5.14 6.55
CA ARG A 55 -4.82 3.68 6.66
C ARG A 55 -5.14 3.12 5.30
N VAL A 56 -4.34 2.16 4.86
CA VAL A 56 -4.52 1.51 3.54
C VAL A 56 -5.18 0.16 3.74
N PHE A 57 -6.21 -0.13 2.95
CA PHE A 57 -6.90 -1.41 3.04
C PHE A 57 -5.97 -2.53 2.59
N LYS A 58 -5.81 -3.56 3.42
CA LYS A 58 -4.85 -4.61 3.13
C LYS A 58 -5.38 -5.64 2.12
N ALA A 59 -6.68 -5.90 2.07
CA ALA A 59 -7.22 -6.88 1.15
C ALA A 59 -6.93 -6.54 -0.33
N PRO A 60 -7.18 -5.31 -0.81
CA PRO A 60 -6.79 -4.94 -2.17
C PRO A 60 -5.29 -5.00 -2.39
N LEU A 61 -4.51 -4.63 -1.37
CA LEU A 61 -3.05 -4.67 -1.46
C LEU A 61 -2.54 -6.11 -1.58
N ILE A 62 -3.09 -7.02 -0.79
CA ILE A 62 -2.76 -8.45 -0.90
C ILE A 62 -3.11 -8.97 -2.29
N LYS A 63 -4.27 -8.59 -2.79
CA LYS A 63 -4.72 -9.03 -4.11
C LYS A 63 -3.77 -8.56 -5.22
N LEU A 64 -3.30 -7.32 -5.13
CA LEU A 64 -2.30 -6.81 -6.07
C LEU A 64 -1.02 -7.63 -6.03
N LEU A 65 -0.54 -7.94 -4.83
CA LEU A 65 0.67 -8.72 -4.65
C LEU A 65 0.49 -10.15 -5.15
N GLU A 66 -0.66 -10.75 -4.93
CA GLU A 66 -0.95 -12.10 -5.41
C GLU A 66 -0.97 -12.15 -6.94
N GLY A 67 -1.38 -11.06 -7.58
CA GLY A 67 -1.37 -10.94 -9.02
C GLY A 67 -0.01 -10.63 -9.62
N GLY A 68 1.03 -10.49 -8.79
CA GLY A 68 2.35 -10.11 -9.26
C GLY A 68 2.47 -8.66 -9.69
N TYR A 69 1.53 -7.84 -9.28
CA TYR A 69 1.50 -6.43 -9.64
C TYR A 69 2.37 -5.62 -8.70
N GLU A 70 3.18 -4.73 -9.25
CA GLU A 70 3.88 -3.74 -8.45
C GLU A 70 3.13 -2.40 -8.59
N PRO A 71 2.48 -1.92 -7.52
CA PRO A 71 1.70 -0.68 -7.58
C PRO A 71 2.49 0.52 -8.07
N TRP A 72 3.78 0.57 -7.79
CA TRP A 72 4.65 1.63 -8.28
C TRP A 72 4.72 1.63 -9.81
N THR A 73 4.90 0.45 -10.39
CA THR A 73 4.93 0.32 -11.85
C THR A 73 3.60 0.73 -12.45
N SER A 74 2.49 0.34 -11.82
CA SER A 74 1.16 0.72 -12.27
C SER A 74 0.94 2.22 -12.21
N ILE A 75 1.37 2.87 -11.12
CA ILE A 75 1.25 4.32 -10.98
C ILE A 75 2.06 5.04 -12.05
N LEU A 76 3.30 4.60 -12.26
CA LEU A 76 4.18 5.20 -13.26
C LEU A 76 3.69 4.94 -14.68
N SER A 77 3.14 3.76 -14.93
CA SER A 77 2.64 3.39 -16.25
C SER A 77 1.36 4.14 -16.61
N SER A 78 0.58 4.54 -15.63
CA SER A 78 -0.69 5.23 -15.90
C SER A 78 -0.50 6.61 -16.49
N THR A 79 0.73 7.09 -16.54
CA THR A 79 1.04 8.38 -17.14
C THR A 79 1.27 8.30 -18.64
N THR A 80 1.30 7.10 -19.18
CA THR A 80 1.49 6.91 -20.63
C THR A 80 0.14 6.90 -21.37
#